data_ace2f3d1b2720822b79a7c43f7b2503f
#
_entry.id   ace2f3d1b2720822b79a7c43f7b2503f
#
_cell.length_a   1.000
_cell.length_b   1.000
_cell.length_c   1.000
_cell.angle_alpha   90.00
_cell.angle_beta   90.00
_cell.angle_gamma   90.00
#
_symmetry.space_group_name_H-M   'P 1'
#
loop_
_entity.id
_entity.type
_entity.pdbx_description
1 polymer ?
#
loop_
_entity_poly.entity_id
_entity_poly.type
_entity_poly.pdbx_seq_one_letter_code
_entity_poly.pdbx_strand_id
1 'polypeptide(L)'
;MEPIAKAIALKTELDSLRPLNKEQKAIIMQKFRLDWNYNSNNLEGNSLTYGETKALLLHGITAQGKPLKDHVEITGHDEAIKWVEDLVKGDHPLTENFIRELHTLLLKSPYEVKAITPDGQPTTRRIAVGQYKTASNHVKTKTGEIFRFATSEETPAKMHDLIQWYREKSEEPDVNPILLAAEFHYRFIRIHPFDDRNGRTARILMNFILMKFNYPPVIIKTEDKDNYFFALQQADAGTIEPFINYIATNLVRSLEIMIAGAKGESIEEPDDIDKEIALLEQRLRTNGKRLEITRTKEILLELYDDSITRLWNRFLQACGKFDRFYVSKSLIIGTDLFEEYEATSFIDLREHIHFDTTLISMAYHHKTFKQPDYGEFEYRSTIIFRTTLNNGYIVDNLADDLTIQKKYGEQLSDNEIETIANTLSRAHKDFIEQKMKDAENS
;
A
#
# COMPACT_ATOMS: atom_id res chain seq x y z
N MET A 1 -23.66 23.62 -19.27
CA MET A 1 -24.12 23.27 -17.92
C MET A 1 -22.95 23.57 -16.97
N GLU A 2 -23.18 24.29 -15.91
CA GLU A 2 -22.18 24.57 -14.88
C GLU A 2 -21.56 23.24 -14.39
N PRO A 3 -20.24 23.14 -14.18
CA PRO A 3 -19.56 21.88 -13.82
C PRO A 3 -20.16 21.18 -12.59
N ILE A 4 -20.59 21.95 -11.59
CA ILE A 4 -21.23 21.44 -10.38
C ILE A 4 -22.57 20.77 -10.70
N ALA A 5 -23.44 21.42 -11.51
CA ALA A 5 -24.71 20.85 -11.89
C ALA A 5 -24.55 19.57 -12.73
N LYS A 6 -23.52 19.53 -13.60
CA LYS A 6 -23.18 18.33 -14.37
C LYS A 6 -22.70 17.20 -13.44
N ALA A 7 -21.84 17.50 -12.47
CA ALA A 7 -21.36 16.51 -11.50
C ALA A 7 -22.51 15.91 -10.66
N ILE A 8 -23.47 16.73 -10.22
CA ILE A 8 -24.66 16.29 -9.48
C ILE A 8 -25.54 15.37 -10.36
N ALA A 9 -25.76 15.73 -11.62
CA ALA A 9 -26.54 14.91 -12.55
C ALA A 9 -25.88 13.55 -12.81
N LEU A 10 -24.56 13.53 -13.06
CA LEU A 10 -23.79 12.29 -13.22
C LEU A 10 -23.76 11.43 -11.94
N LYS A 11 -23.71 12.08 -10.78
CA LYS A 11 -23.80 11.35 -9.50
C LYS A 11 -25.14 10.63 -9.35
N THR A 12 -26.23 11.29 -9.73
CA THR A 12 -27.56 10.67 -9.72
C THR A 12 -27.62 9.48 -10.70
N GLU A 13 -27.04 9.60 -11.89
CA GLU A 13 -26.91 8.49 -12.83
C GLU A 13 -26.10 7.34 -12.23
N LEU A 14 -24.93 7.62 -11.66
CA LEU A 14 -24.09 6.62 -11.02
C LEU A 14 -24.81 5.88 -9.88
N ASP A 15 -25.57 6.60 -9.07
CA ASP A 15 -26.33 6.00 -7.97
C ASP A 15 -27.43 5.05 -8.46
N SER A 16 -28.02 5.30 -9.63
CA SER A 16 -28.97 4.38 -10.25
C SER A 16 -28.33 3.07 -10.74
N LEU A 17 -27.02 3.05 -10.94
CA LEU A 17 -26.25 1.86 -11.35
C LEU A 17 -25.72 1.03 -10.17
N ARG A 18 -25.91 1.47 -8.94
CA ARG A 18 -25.44 0.78 -7.73
C ARG A 18 -26.42 -0.33 -7.29
N PRO A 19 -25.93 -1.46 -6.71
CA PRO A 19 -24.53 -1.77 -6.44
C PRO A 19 -23.75 -2.17 -7.69
N LEU A 20 -22.53 -1.68 -7.84
CA LEU A 20 -21.66 -2.03 -8.97
C LEU A 20 -21.23 -3.50 -8.90
N ASN A 21 -21.05 -4.12 -10.06
CA ASN A 21 -20.41 -5.44 -10.16
C ASN A 21 -19.02 -5.42 -9.54
N LYS A 22 -18.64 -6.50 -8.80
CA LYS A 22 -17.37 -6.55 -8.07
C LYS A 22 -16.15 -6.45 -8.97
N GLU A 23 -16.17 -7.11 -10.13
CA GLU A 23 -15.04 -7.10 -11.08
C GLU A 23 -14.89 -5.73 -11.72
N GLN A 24 -15.99 -5.13 -12.21
CA GLN A 24 -16.00 -3.79 -12.77
C GLN A 24 -15.52 -2.75 -11.74
N LYS A 25 -16.01 -2.84 -10.50
CA LYS A 25 -15.57 -1.97 -9.41
C LYS A 25 -14.06 -2.12 -9.14
N ALA A 26 -13.52 -3.34 -9.14
CA ALA A 26 -12.10 -3.58 -8.92
C ALA A 26 -11.24 -2.93 -10.02
N ILE A 27 -11.62 -3.06 -11.29
CA ILE A 27 -10.94 -2.45 -12.44
C ILE A 27 -10.95 -0.92 -12.34
N ILE A 28 -12.13 -0.32 -12.07
CA ILE A 28 -12.26 1.12 -11.90
C ILE A 28 -11.40 1.65 -10.76
N MET A 29 -11.48 1.00 -9.59
CA MET A 29 -10.72 1.42 -8.40
C MET A 29 -9.22 1.24 -8.60
N GLN A 30 -8.78 0.20 -9.32
CA GLN A 30 -7.37 0.03 -9.68
C GLN A 30 -6.88 1.18 -10.57
N LYS A 31 -7.66 1.59 -11.59
CA LYS A 31 -7.32 2.75 -12.41
C LYS A 31 -7.20 4.02 -11.55
N PHE A 32 -8.20 4.32 -10.74
CA PHE A 32 -8.15 5.49 -9.85
C PHE A 32 -6.96 5.44 -8.89
N ARG A 33 -6.67 4.28 -8.29
CA ARG A 33 -5.51 4.09 -7.41
C ARG A 33 -4.20 4.43 -8.13
N LEU A 34 -4.00 3.94 -9.34
CA LEU A 34 -2.78 4.19 -10.12
C LEU A 34 -2.67 5.66 -10.54
N ASP A 35 -3.74 6.21 -11.11
CA ASP A 35 -3.79 7.60 -11.56
C ASP A 35 -3.59 8.58 -10.40
N TRP A 36 -4.21 8.32 -9.25
CA TRP A 36 -4.08 9.17 -8.07
C TRP A 36 -2.66 9.14 -7.50
N ASN A 37 -2.08 7.94 -7.33
CA ASN A 37 -0.71 7.80 -6.87
C ASN A 37 0.29 8.51 -7.78
N TYR A 38 0.21 8.26 -9.08
CA TYR A 38 1.10 8.88 -10.05
C TYR A 38 0.97 10.41 -10.03
N ASN A 39 -0.22 10.92 -10.33
CA ASN A 39 -0.42 12.34 -10.53
C ASN A 39 -0.16 13.16 -9.26
N SER A 40 -0.68 12.73 -8.10
CA SER A 40 -0.51 13.47 -6.85
C SER A 40 0.95 13.59 -6.39
N ASN A 41 1.79 12.58 -6.66
CA ASN A 41 3.21 12.63 -6.35
C ASN A 41 4.00 13.40 -7.40
N ASN A 42 3.66 13.24 -8.68
CA ASN A 42 4.36 13.92 -9.78
C ASN A 42 4.11 15.43 -9.76
N LEU A 43 2.93 15.90 -9.35
CA LEU A 43 2.66 17.33 -9.06
C LEU A 43 3.67 17.94 -8.09
N GLU A 44 4.19 17.16 -7.14
CA GLU A 44 5.19 17.58 -6.14
C GLU A 44 6.64 17.26 -6.56
N GLY A 45 6.85 16.86 -7.81
CA GLY A 45 8.17 16.64 -8.38
C GLY A 45 8.75 15.24 -8.21
N ASN A 46 7.94 14.23 -7.89
CA ASN A 46 8.35 12.85 -7.95
C ASN A 46 8.73 12.48 -9.39
N SER A 47 9.84 11.78 -9.56
CA SER A 47 10.42 11.52 -10.88
C SER A 47 10.01 10.19 -11.52
N LEU A 48 9.22 9.35 -10.82
CA LEU A 48 8.72 8.11 -11.41
C LEU A 48 7.73 8.40 -12.52
N THR A 49 7.87 7.70 -13.63
CA THR A 49 6.87 7.70 -14.70
C THR A 49 5.62 6.92 -14.28
N TYR A 50 4.54 7.03 -15.05
CA TYR A 50 3.34 6.25 -14.79
C TYR A 50 3.60 4.74 -14.82
N GLY A 51 4.38 4.27 -15.82
CA GLY A 51 4.77 2.87 -15.94
C GLY A 51 5.61 2.36 -14.76
N GLU A 52 6.54 3.19 -14.27
CA GLU A 52 7.35 2.89 -13.08
C GLU A 52 6.50 2.85 -11.81
N THR A 53 5.54 3.75 -11.69
CA THR A 53 4.56 3.77 -10.59
C THR A 53 3.68 2.50 -10.62
N LYS A 54 3.17 2.12 -11.81
CA LYS A 54 2.39 0.89 -12.02
C LYS A 54 3.21 -0.34 -11.69
N ALA A 55 4.46 -0.43 -12.16
CA ALA A 55 5.36 -1.53 -11.88
C ALA A 55 5.66 -1.67 -10.36
N LEU A 56 5.87 -0.55 -9.68
CA LEU A 56 6.11 -0.53 -8.24
C LEU A 56 4.87 -0.99 -7.45
N LEU A 57 3.70 -0.43 -7.75
CA LEU A 57 2.50 -0.68 -6.95
C LEU A 57 1.83 -2.04 -7.21
N LEU A 58 1.97 -2.59 -8.44
CA LEU A 58 1.36 -3.87 -8.79
C LEU A 58 2.32 -5.06 -8.69
N HIS A 59 3.63 -4.82 -8.85
CA HIS A 59 4.61 -5.89 -8.96
C HIS A 59 5.82 -5.70 -8.03
N GLY A 60 5.88 -4.65 -7.21
CA GLY A 60 7.02 -4.36 -6.33
C GLY A 60 8.32 -4.04 -7.06
N ILE A 61 8.26 -3.72 -8.35
CA ILE A 61 9.44 -3.48 -9.19
C ILE A 61 9.90 -2.04 -9.01
N THR A 62 11.15 -1.84 -8.57
CA THR A 62 11.76 -0.52 -8.45
C THR A 62 12.39 -0.05 -9.76
N ALA A 63 12.27 1.24 -10.04
CA ALA A 63 12.87 1.85 -11.23
C ALA A 63 14.37 2.11 -11.02
N GLN A 64 15.20 1.61 -11.94
CA GLN A 64 16.66 1.86 -11.89
C GLN A 64 16.99 3.32 -12.15
N GLY A 65 17.96 3.84 -11.38
CA GLY A 65 18.44 5.22 -11.54
C GLY A 65 17.52 6.29 -10.97
N LYS A 66 16.40 5.89 -10.34
CA LYS A 66 15.50 6.80 -9.64
C LYS A 66 15.82 6.88 -8.15
N PRO A 67 15.65 8.03 -7.50
CA PRO A 67 15.89 8.17 -6.07
C PRO A 67 15.02 7.22 -5.25
N LEU A 68 15.59 6.60 -4.22
CA LEU A 68 14.81 5.76 -3.27
C LEU A 68 13.67 6.55 -2.63
N LYS A 69 13.90 7.85 -2.36
CA LYS A 69 12.87 8.76 -1.85
C LYS A 69 11.59 8.71 -2.68
N ASP A 70 11.72 8.72 -4.02
CA ASP A 70 10.57 8.77 -4.91
C ASP A 70 9.72 7.48 -4.82
N HIS A 71 10.37 6.33 -4.65
CA HIS A 71 9.68 5.05 -4.42
C HIS A 71 8.95 5.03 -3.07
N VAL A 72 9.59 5.51 -2.01
CA VAL A 72 9.00 5.61 -0.67
C VAL A 72 7.80 6.56 -0.67
N GLU A 73 7.86 7.66 -1.43
CA GLU A 73 6.74 8.60 -1.58
C GLU A 73 5.51 7.95 -2.24
N ILE A 74 5.71 7.18 -3.32
CA ILE A 74 4.62 6.46 -3.99
C ILE A 74 4.01 5.41 -3.07
N THR A 75 4.82 4.58 -2.40
CA THR A 75 4.32 3.53 -1.51
C THR A 75 3.61 4.11 -0.29
N GLY A 76 4.15 5.17 0.32
CA GLY A 76 3.50 5.86 1.44
C GLY A 76 2.17 6.52 1.05
N HIS A 77 2.09 7.08 -0.15
CA HIS A 77 0.86 7.66 -0.68
C HIS A 77 -0.19 6.57 -0.96
N ASP A 78 0.21 5.42 -1.50
CA ASP A 78 -0.68 4.28 -1.73
C ASP A 78 -1.26 3.70 -0.43
N GLU A 79 -0.44 3.55 0.60
CA GLU A 79 -0.90 3.13 1.92
C GLU A 79 -1.87 4.15 2.53
N ALA A 80 -1.58 5.45 2.37
CA ALA A 80 -2.46 6.51 2.83
C ALA A 80 -3.82 6.48 2.13
N ILE A 81 -3.87 6.21 0.82
CA ILE A 81 -5.13 6.05 0.07
C ILE A 81 -5.92 4.87 0.62
N LYS A 82 -5.31 3.69 0.74
CA LYS A 82 -5.98 2.48 1.26
C LYS A 82 -6.53 2.70 2.67
N TRP A 83 -5.72 3.28 3.54
CA TRP A 83 -6.14 3.60 4.90
C TRP A 83 -7.34 4.55 4.93
N VAL A 84 -7.34 5.60 4.10
CA VAL A 84 -8.45 6.55 3.98
C VAL A 84 -9.71 5.88 3.42
N GLU A 85 -9.60 5.00 2.42
CA GLU A 85 -10.73 4.23 1.91
C GLU A 85 -11.37 3.34 2.99
N ASP A 86 -10.56 2.72 3.86
CA ASP A 86 -11.06 1.89 4.96
C ASP A 86 -11.75 2.73 6.04
N LEU A 87 -11.23 3.94 6.34
CA LEU A 87 -11.88 4.87 7.26
C LEU A 87 -13.21 5.40 6.73
N VAL A 88 -13.32 5.63 5.41
CA VAL A 88 -14.60 5.98 4.77
C VAL A 88 -15.61 4.85 4.93
N LYS A 89 -15.21 3.59 4.69
CA LYS A 89 -16.09 2.41 4.87
C LYS A 89 -16.55 2.24 6.32
N GLY A 90 -15.64 2.50 7.28
CA GLY A 90 -15.92 2.44 8.71
C GLY A 90 -16.64 3.66 9.28
N ASP A 91 -17.05 4.62 8.45
CA ASP A 91 -17.70 5.87 8.81
C ASP A 91 -16.96 6.70 9.86
N HIS A 92 -15.62 6.65 9.86
CA HIS A 92 -14.80 7.38 10.81
C HIS A 92 -14.90 8.90 10.62
N PRO A 93 -14.95 9.70 11.74
CA PRO A 93 -14.99 11.15 11.66
C PRO A 93 -13.61 11.73 11.27
N LEU A 94 -13.64 12.86 10.55
CA LEU A 94 -12.43 13.64 10.31
C LEU A 94 -12.03 14.39 11.60
N THR A 95 -10.80 14.16 12.07
CA THR A 95 -10.23 14.79 13.27
C THR A 95 -8.82 15.29 13.01
N GLU A 96 -8.29 16.12 13.89
CA GLU A 96 -6.88 16.53 13.82
C GLU A 96 -5.93 15.34 13.96
N ASN A 97 -6.27 14.35 14.80
CA ASN A 97 -5.47 13.14 14.94
C ASN A 97 -5.44 12.34 13.64
N PHE A 98 -6.60 12.16 12.98
CA PHE A 98 -6.70 11.58 11.64
C PHE A 98 -5.73 12.26 10.67
N ILE A 99 -5.71 13.59 10.61
CA ILE A 99 -4.85 14.34 9.70
C ILE A 99 -3.36 14.11 10.01
N ARG A 100 -2.99 14.02 11.29
CA ARG A 100 -1.62 13.72 11.73
C ARG A 100 -1.19 12.28 11.40
N GLU A 101 -2.07 11.33 11.58
CA GLU A 101 -1.85 9.92 11.20
C GLU A 101 -1.69 9.78 9.68
N LEU A 102 -2.55 10.44 8.90
CA LEU A 102 -2.42 10.50 7.44
C LEU A 102 -1.05 11.06 7.02
N HIS A 103 -0.61 12.16 7.65
CA HIS A 103 0.71 12.72 7.39
C HIS A 103 1.84 11.74 7.75
N THR A 104 1.66 10.93 8.80
CA THR A 104 2.63 9.90 9.19
C THR A 104 2.76 8.82 8.11
N LEU A 105 1.66 8.37 7.53
CA LEU A 105 1.68 7.42 6.41
C LEU A 105 2.37 7.97 5.18
N LEU A 106 2.12 9.26 4.86
CA LEU A 106 2.71 9.93 3.70
C LEU A 106 4.21 10.16 3.83
N LEU A 107 4.71 10.42 5.03
CA LEU A 107 6.10 10.79 5.25
C LEU A 107 6.98 9.61 5.68
N LYS A 108 6.40 8.60 6.37
CA LYS A 108 7.06 7.40 6.93
C LYS A 108 8.09 7.68 8.00
N SER A 109 9.09 8.49 7.72
CA SER A 109 10.20 8.81 8.63
C SER A 109 10.61 10.28 8.54
N PRO A 110 11.09 10.87 9.64
CA PRO A 110 11.63 12.22 9.59
C PRO A 110 12.92 12.27 8.76
N TYR A 111 13.16 13.39 8.12
CA TYR A 111 14.38 13.64 7.35
C TYR A 111 14.84 15.09 7.48
N GLU A 112 16.07 15.36 7.04
CA GLU A 112 16.64 16.69 7.07
C GLU A 112 16.66 17.33 5.68
N VAL A 113 16.35 18.61 5.61
CA VAL A 113 16.46 19.43 4.41
C VAL A 113 17.41 20.58 4.65
N LYS A 114 18.09 21.00 3.59
CA LYS A 114 18.86 22.25 3.59
C LYS A 114 17.90 23.42 3.73
N ALA A 115 18.17 24.31 4.65
CA ALA A 115 17.39 25.51 4.90
C ALA A 115 18.31 26.72 4.97
N ILE A 116 17.73 27.91 4.96
CA ILE A 116 18.44 29.19 5.11
C ILE A 116 17.78 29.90 6.28
N THR A 117 18.59 30.35 7.24
CA THR A 117 18.11 31.15 8.37
C THR A 117 17.64 32.53 7.91
N PRO A 118 16.88 33.30 8.71
CA PRO A 118 16.43 34.64 8.34
C PRO A 118 17.57 35.62 8.02
N ASP A 119 18.73 35.40 8.59
CA ASP A 119 19.96 36.17 8.34
C ASP A 119 20.80 35.63 7.16
N GLY A 120 20.25 34.66 6.39
CA GLY A 120 20.84 34.18 5.14
C GLY A 120 21.90 33.08 5.32
N GLN A 121 22.08 32.52 6.51
CA GLN A 121 23.08 31.48 6.74
C GLN A 121 22.54 30.10 6.38
N PRO A 122 23.33 29.20 5.76
CA PRO A 122 22.96 27.84 5.51
C PRO A 122 22.73 27.08 6.81
N THR A 123 21.62 26.32 6.90
CA THR A 123 21.29 25.46 8.03
C THR A 123 20.63 24.19 7.55
N THR A 124 20.36 23.25 8.45
CA THR A 124 19.50 22.10 8.21
C THR A 124 18.23 22.21 9.04
N ARG A 125 17.13 21.79 8.47
CA ARG A 125 15.84 21.71 9.16
C ARG A 125 15.35 20.27 9.15
N ARG A 126 14.98 19.77 10.33
CA ARG A 126 14.37 18.46 10.48
C ARG A 126 12.88 18.55 10.18
N ILE A 127 12.41 17.74 9.24
CA ILE A 127 11.00 17.57 8.92
C ILE A 127 10.42 16.52 9.87
N ALA A 128 9.46 16.92 10.70
CA ALA A 128 8.83 16.05 11.69
C ALA A 128 7.64 15.30 11.08
N VAL A 129 7.40 14.09 11.58
CA VAL A 129 6.29 13.23 11.13
C VAL A 129 5.08 13.41 12.05
N GLY A 130 3.90 13.63 11.48
CA GLY A 130 2.65 13.73 12.23
C GLY A 130 2.55 14.92 13.20
N GLN A 131 3.45 15.89 13.08
CA GLN A 131 3.50 17.07 13.93
C GLN A 131 3.34 18.34 13.11
N TYR A 132 2.63 19.32 13.66
CA TYR A 132 2.53 20.62 13.04
C TYR A 132 3.91 21.30 13.00
N LYS A 133 4.08 22.17 12.03
CA LYS A 133 5.32 22.93 11.81
C LYS A 133 5.71 23.73 13.06
N THR A 134 7.01 23.80 13.33
CA THR A 134 7.59 24.56 14.44
C THR A 134 8.19 25.89 13.99
N ALA A 135 8.26 26.13 12.68
CA ALA A 135 8.70 27.38 12.09
C ALA A 135 7.82 27.76 10.90
N SER A 136 7.65 29.03 10.63
CA SER A 136 6.88 29.51 9.50
C SER A 136 7.48 29.03 8.18
N ASN A 137 6.62 28.50 7.30
CA ASN A 137 6.97 28.10 5.96
C ASN A 137 6.33 29.07 4.97
N HIS A 138 7.16 29.83 4.24
CA HIS A 138 6.70 30.78 3.25
C HIS A 138 7.23 30.34 1.88
N VAL A 139 6.45 30.59 0.84
CA VAL A 139 6.83 30.28 -0.53
C VAL A 139 7.07 31.57 -1.28
N LYS A 140 8.24 31.68 -1.91
CA LYS A 140 8.52 32.77 -2.84
C LYS A 140 7.87 32.42 -4.18
N THR A 141 6.96 33.28 -4.65
CA THR A 141 6.29 33.09 -5.94
C THR A 141 7.28 33.29 -7.10
N LYS A 142 6.89 32.86 -8.31
CA LYS A 142 7.67 33.12 -9.53
C LYS A 142 7.89 34.65 -9.79
N THR A 143 6.99 35.48 -9.29
CA THR A 143 7.08 36.93 -9.37
C THR A 143 7.98 37.59 -8.30
N GLY A 144 8.47 36.77 -7.35
CA GLY A 144 9.36 37.23 -6.27
C GLY A 144 8.63 37.66 -4.99
N GLU A 145 7.30 37.66 -4.98
CA GLU A 145 6.50 37.93 -3.79
C GLU A 145 6.56 36.78 -2.79
N ILE A 146 6.47 37.10 -1.49
CA ILE A 146 6.46 36.09 -0.45
C ILE A 146 4.99 35.77 -0.11
N PHE A 147 4.57 34.57 -0.49
CA PHE A 147 3.29 34.05 -0.06
C PHE A 147 3.38 33.52 1.38
N ARG A 148 2.56 34.06 2.27
CA ARG A 148 2.60 33.76 3.70
C ARG A 148 1.45 32.82 4.08
N PHE A 149 1.80 31.65 4.61
CA PHE A 149 0.87 30.75 5.28
C PHE A 149 0.68 31.14 6.75
N ALA A 150 -0.19 30.44 7.47
CA ALA A 150 -0.30 30.58 8.91
C ALA A 150 1.06 30.42 9.59
N THR A 151 1.31 31.14 10.68
CA THR A 151 2.52 30.97 11.48
C THR A 151 2.48 29.62 12.23
N SER A 152 3.61 29.20 12.81
CA SER A 152 3.65 27.99 13.67
C SER A 152 2.74 28.13 14.88
N GLU A 153 2.67 29.32 15.46
CA GLU A 153 1.87 29.63 16.66
C GLU A 153 0.38 29.65 16.35
N GLU A 154 -0.03 30.12 15.16
CA GLU A 154 -1.42 30.15 14.71
C GLU A 154 -1.93 28.77 14.26
N THR A 155 -1.03 27.90 13.82
CA THR A 155 -1.39 26.63 13.16
C THR A 155 -2.32 25.76 14.00
N PRO A 156 -2.09 25.49 15.32
CA PRO A 156 -2.98 24.64 16.10
C PRO A 156 -4.40 25.19 16.20
N ALA A 157 -4.56 26.49 16.45
CA ALA A 157 -5.88 27.12 16.54
C ALA A 157 -6.61 27.07 15.20
N LYS A 158 -5.94 27.42 14.10
CA LYS A 158 -6.54 27.37 12.75
C LYS A 158 -6.90 25.96 12.30
N MET A 159 -6.16 24.94 12.69
CA MET A 159 -6.52 23.55 12.44
C MET A 159 -7.74 23.11 13.24
N HIS A 160 -7.83 23.54 14.52
CA HIS A 160 -9.02 23.32 15.33
C HIS A 160 -10.26 23.96 14.70
N ASP A 161 -10.16 25.22 14.32
CA ASP A 161 -11.25 25.97 13.66
C ASP A 161 -11.65 25.33 12.32
N LEU A 162 -10.70 24.81 11.55
CA LEU A 162 -10.98 24.10 10.30
C LEU A 162 -11.79 22.81 10.52
N ILE A 163 -11.43 22.03 11.54
CA ILE A 163 -12.16 20.79 11.86
C ILE A 163 -13.55 21.11 12.43
N GLN A 164 -13.67 22.13 13.26
CA GLN A 164 -14.97 22.58 13.76
C GLN A 164 -15.86 23.05 12.60
N TRP A 165 -15.37 23.94 11.74
CA TRP A 165 -16.05 24.39 10.55
C TRP A 165 -16.53 23.23 9.66
N TYR A 166 -15.63 22.24 9.42
CA TYR A 166 -15.99 21.07 8.63
C TYR A 166 -17.14 20.27 9.25
N ARG A 167 -17.12 20.04 10.57
CA ARG A 167 -18.20 19.32 11.27
C ARG A 167 -19.52 20.05 11.13
N GLU A 168 -19.53 21.33 11.43
CA GLU A 168 -20.75 22.16 11.33
C GLU A 168 -21.30 22.14 9.89
N LYS A 169 -20.44 22.34 8.89
CA LYS A 169 -20.85 22.36 7.49
C LYS A 169 -21.27 20.98 6.95
N SER A 170 -20.66 19.92 7.39
CA SER A 170 -21.01 18.56 6.93
C SER A 170 -22.35 18.06 7.48
N GLU A 171 -22.85 18.65 8.56
CA GLU A 171 -24.13 18.33 9.19
C GLU A 171 -25.30 19.20 8.66
N GLU A 172 -25.02 20.20 7.83
CA GLU A 172 -26.08 21.02 7.22
C GLU A 172 -26.98 20.16 6.31
N PRO A 173 -28.32 20.31 6.41
CA PRO A 173 -29.25 19.47 5.62
C PRO A 173 -29.05 19.51 4.11
N ASP A 174 -28.66 20.69 3.59
CA ASP A 174 -28.48 20.94 2.16
C ASP A 174 -26.99 21.07 1.76
N VAL A 175 -26.09 20.40 2.50
CA VAL A 175 -24.65 20.48 2.21
C VAL A 175 -24.36 20.02 0.78
N ASN A 176 -23.58 20.83 0.05
CA ASN A 176 -23.05 20.43 -1.23
C ASN A 176 -21.64 19.84 -1.03
N PRO A 177 -21.45 18.53 -1.21
CA PRO A 177 -20.17 17.88 -0.94
C PRO A 177 -19.01 18.38 -1.80
N ILE A 178 -19.29 18.88 -3.02
CA ILE A 178 -18.27 19.40 -3.93
C ILE A 178 -17.71 20.72 -3.39
N LEU A 179 -18.60 21.60 -2.95
CA LEU A 179 -18.22 22.87 -2.33
C LEU A 179 -17.44 22.61 -1.03
N LEU A 180 -17.99 21.74 -0.17
CA LEU A 180 -17.38 21.39 1.11
C LEU A 180 -15.96 20.87 0.94
N ALA A 181 -15.75 19.92 0.01
CA ALA A 181 -14.47 19.31 -0.25
C ALA A 181 -13.44 20.31 -0.84
N ALA A 182 -13.87 21.12 -1.81
CA ALA A 182 -13.01 22.13 -2.44
C ALA A 182 -12.63 23.22 -1.44
N GLU A 183 -13.59 23.72 -0.66
CA GLU A 183 -13.33 24.75 0.37
C GLU A 183 -12.43 24.22 1.50
N PHE A 184 -12.65 22.98 1.95
CA PHE A 184 -11.77 22.33 2.93
C PHE A 184 -10.33 22.25 2.41
N HIS A 185 -10.15 21.78 1.18
CA HIS A 185 -8.84 21.71 0.54
C HIS A 185 -8.15 23.08 0.54
N TYR A 186 -8.82 24.11 0.07
CA TYR A 186 -8.28 25.48 0.02
C TYR A 186 -7.90 26.00 1.42
N ARG A 187 -8.79 25.88 2.40
CA ARG A 187 -8.54 26.31 3.78
C ARG A 187 -7.33 25.58 4.38
N PHE A 188 -7.23 24.26 4.17
CA PHE A 188 -6.11 23.47 4.63
C PHE A 188 -4.77 23.94 3.99
N ILE A 189 -4.77 24.16 2.69
CA ILE A 189 -3.57 24.69 1.99
C ILE A 189 -3.20 26.07 2.54
N ARG A 190 -4.15 26.94 2.87
CA ARG A 190 -3.88 28.26 3.47
C ARG A 190 -3.27 28.19 4.85
N ILE A 191 -3.63 27.18 5.65
CA ILE A 191 -3.00 26.94 6.95
C ILE A 191 -1.60 26.37 6.78
N HIS A 192 -1.42 25.44 5.83
CA HIS A 192 -0.14 24.77 5.54
C HIS A 192 0.49 24.18 6.81
N PRO A 193 -0.22 23.24 7.50
CA PRO A 193 0.09 22.92 8.90
C PRO A 193 1.39 22.15 9.12
N PHE A 194 1.92 21.48 8.10
CA PHE A 194 3.10 20.64 8.20
C PHE A 194 4.33 21.30 7.54
N ASP A 195 5.50 20.77 7.85
CA ASP A 195 6.76 21.20 7.23
C ASP A 195 6.87 20.76 5.77
N ASP A 196 6.25 19.63 5.40
CA ASP A 196 6.21 19.08 4.03
C ASP A 196 4.88 18.31 3.82
N ARG A 197 4.62 17.83 2.61
CA ARG A 197 3.46 16.98 2.23
C ARG A 197 2.08 17.65 2.33
N ASN A 198 1.99 18.96 2.53
CA ASN A 198 0.69 19.64 2.68
C ASN A 198 -0.19 19.48 1.42
N GLY A 199 0.36 19.57 0.22
CA GLY A 199 -0.39 19.41 -1.03
C GLY A 199 -0.98 18.02 -1.18
N ARG A 200 -0.19 16.97 -0.94
CA ARG A 200 -0.66 15.57 -0.96
C ARG A 200 -1.70 15.31 0.11
N THR A 201 -1.48 15.78 1.33
CA THR A 201 -2.45 15.68 2.43
C THR A 201 -3.76 16.35 2.06
N ALA A 202 -3.73 17.57 1.54
CA ALA A 202 -4.93 18.33 1.14
C ALA A 202 -5.75 17.58 0.07
N ARG A 203 -5.09 17.03 -0.97
CA ARG A 203 -5.75 16.26 -2.02
C ARG A 203 -6.39 14.97 -1.50
N ILE A 204 -5.74 14.29 -0.56
CA ILE A 204 -6.32 13.09 0.08
C ILE A 204 -7.50 13.45 0.97
N LEU A 205 -7.41 14.53 1.76
CA LEU A 205 -8.52 14.98 2.61
C LEU A 205 -9.73 15.44 1.80
N MET A 206 -9.52 16.15 0.69
CA MET A 206 -10.59 16.49 -0.26
C MET A 206 -11.31 15.24 -0.76
N ASN A 207 -10.55 14.24 -1.17
CA ASN A 207 -11.11 12.99 -1.65
C ASN A 207 -11.77 12.16 -0.54
N PHE A 208 -11.24 12.18 0.69
CA PHE A 208 -11.93 11.60 1.83
C PHE A 208 -13.33 12.20 1.99
N ILE A 209 -13.46 13.53 1.94
CA ILE A 209 -14.75 14.21 2.04
C ILE A 209 -15.68 13.77 0.91
N LEU A 210 -15.23 13.80 -0.35
CA LEU A 210 -16.04 13.36 -1.50
C LEU A 210 -16.49 11.91 -1.36
N MET A 211 -15.61 11.00 -0.96
CA MET A 211 -15.93 9.58 -0.79
C MET A 211 -16.92 9.32 0.34
N LYS A 212 -16.92 10.12 1.43
CA LYS A 212 -17.94 10.07 2.50
C LYS A 212 -19.35 10.31 1.95
N PHE A 213 -19.47 11.11 0.91
CA PHE A 213 -20.74 11.35 0.20
C PHE A 213 -20.91 10.45 -1.04
N ASN A 214 -20.16 9.34 -1.10
CA ASN A 214 -20.20 8.36 -2.18
C ASN A 214 -19.85 8.91 -3.58
N TYR A 215 -19.08 9.98 -3.68
CA TYR A 215 -18.45 10.42 -4.93
C TYR A 215 -17.14 9.63 -5.18
N PRO A 216 -16.72 9.47 -6.46
CA PRO A 216 -15.37 8.98 -6.76
C PRO A 216 -14.31 10.02 -6.37
N PRO A 217 -13.02 9.59 -6.27
CA PRO A 217 -11.94 10.54 -6.01
C PRO A 217 -11.73 11.47 -7.20
N VAL A 218 -11.40 12.72 -6.93
CA VAL A 218 -10.89 13.70 -7.91
C VAL A 218 -9.40 13.46 -8.09
N ILE A 219 -8.97 13.34 -9.35
CA ILE A 219 -7.57 13.20 -9.73
C ILE A 219 -7.16 14.43 -10.54
N ILE A 220 -6.27 15.22 -9.97
CA ILE A 220 -5.67 16.37 -10.63
C ILE A 220 -4.51 15.86 -11.46
N LYS A 221 -4.61 15.94 -12.78
CA LYS A 221 -3.57 15.47 -13.70
C LYS A 221 -2.32 16.35 -13.63
N THR A 222 -1.16 15.74 -13.79
CA THR A 222 0.14 16.43 -13.76
C THR A 222 0.26 17.48 -14.87
N GLU A 223 -0.24 17.15 -16.05
CA GLU A 223 -0.27 18.06 -17.21
C GLU A 223 -1.16 19.27 -16.99
N ASP A 224 -2.10 19.21 -16.05
CA ASP A 224 -3.01 20.31 -15.70
C ASP A 224 -2.56 21.12 -14.46
N LYS A 225 -1.31 20.94 -14.08
CA LYS A 225 -0.69 21.57 -12.91
C LYS A 225 -0.84 23.10 -12.89
N ASP A 226 -0.64 23.74 -14.02
CA ASP A 226 -0.69 25.20 -14.10
C ASP A 226 -2.12 25.74 -13.88
N ASN A 227 -3.14 25.06 -14.42
CA ASN A 227 -4.56 25.42 -14.19
C ASN A 227 -4.95 25.20 -12.72
N TYR A 228 -4.49 24.14 -12.11
CA TYR A 228 -4.72 23.86 -10.68
C TYR A 228 -4.18 25.00 -9.79
N PHE A 229 -2.90 25.39 -10.01
CA PHE A 229 -2.31 26.47 -9.24
C PHE A 229 -2.92 27.82 -9.57
N PHE A 230 -3.30 28.06 -10.82
CA PHE A 230 -3.99 29.29 -11.20
C PHE A 230 -5.34 29.42 -10.49
N ALA A 231 -6.12 28.33 -10.42
CA ALA A 231 -7.39 28.32 -9.70
C ALA A 231 -7.20 28.60 -8.18
N LEU A 232 -6.15 28.05 -7.56
CA LEU A 232 -5.79 28.37 -6.17
C LEU A 232 -5.40 29.86 -5.99
N GLN A 233 -4.66 30.45 -6.94
CA GLN A 233 -4.30 31.88 -6.91
C GLN A 233 -5.55 32.78 -7.01
N GLN A 234 -6.55 32.40 -7.79
CA GLN A 234 -7.84 33.14 -7.84
C GLN A 234 -8.55 33.09 -6.48
N ALA A 235 -8.54 31.94 -5.81
CA ALA A 235 -9.07 31.81 -4.45
C ALA A 235 -8.29 32.68 -3.45
N ASP A 236 -6.96 32.79 -3.59
CA ASP A 236 -6.13 33.69 -2.79
C ASP A 236 -6.43 35.17 -3.03
N ALA A 237 -6.87 35.51 -4.24
CA ALA A 237 -7.35 36.86 -4.59
C ALA A 237 -8.78 37.17 -4.09
N GLY A 238 -9.42 36.21 -3.39
CA GLY A 238 -10.74 36.36 -2.80
C GLY A 238 -11.89 35.75 -3.61
N THR A 239 -11.62 35.08 -4.74
CA THR A 239 -12.63 34.46 -5.60
C THR A 239 -12.42 32.95 -5.64
N ILE A 240 -13.14 32.21 -4.79
CA ILE A 240 -12.97 30.75 -4.64
C ILE A 240 -13.71 29.94 -5.72
N GLU A 241 -14.71 30.52 -6.38
CA GLU A 241 -15.55 29.86 -7.38
C GLU A 241 -14.77 29.23 -8.54
N PRO A 242 -13.70 29.85 -9.11
CA PRO A 242 -12.87 29.19 -10.11
C PRO A 242 -12.20 27.90 -9.61
N PHE A 243 -11.79 27.86 -8.34
CA PHE A 243 -11.22 26.65 -7.74
C PHE A 243 -12.29 25.56 -7.54
N ILE A 244 -13.45 25.92 -7.04
CA ILE A 244 -14.60 24.98 -6.90
C ILE A 244 -14.97 24.40 -8.27
N ASN A 245 -15.10 25.25 -9.29
CA ASN A 245 -15.40 24.81 -10.65
C ASN A 245 -14.32 23.91 -11.25
N TYR A 246 -13.05 24.19 -10.95
CA TYR A 246 -11.93 23.35 -11.34
C TYR A 246 -12.04 21.95 -10.72
N ILE A 247 -12.31 21.85 -9.43
CA ILE A 247 -12.53 20.56 -8.74
C ILE A 247 -13.77 19.85 -9.30
N ALA A 248 -14.86 20.57 -9.52
CA ALA A 248 -16.08 20.00 -10.10
C ALA A 248 -15.86 19.44 -11.52
N THR A 249 -15.05 20.11 -12.35
CA THR A 249 -14.69 19.65 -13.70
C THR A 249 -13.90 18.33 -13.65
N ASN A 250 -12.93 18.22 -12.76
CA ASN A 250 -12.18 16.98 -12.56
C ASN A 250 -13.04 15.87 -11.96
N LEU A 251 -14.00 16.21 -11.10
CA LEU A 251 -14.98 15.26 -10.56
C LEU A 251 -15.93 14.74 -11.65
N VAL A 252 -16.37 15.58 -12.57
CA VAL A 252 -17.16 15.16 -13.75
C VAL A 252 -16.42 14.07 -14.50
N ARG A 253 -15.12 14.25 -14.80
CA ARG A 253 -14.29 13.23 -15.44
C ARG A 253 -14.25 11.92 -14.66
N SER A 254 -14.06 11.97 -13.35
CA SER A 254 -14.06 10.78 -12.51
C SER A 254 -15.40 10.06 -12.50
N LEU A 255 -16.51 10.82 -12.51
CA LEU A 255 -17.86 10.26 -12.59
C LEU A 255 -18.13 9.60 -13.95
N GLU A 256 -17.70 10.23 -15.05
CA GLU A 256 -17.81 9.67 -16.41
C GLU A 256 -17.04 8.33 -16.52
N ILE A 257 -15.80 8.25 -16.02
CA ILE A 257 -15.01 7.01 -15.97
C ILE A 257 -15.76 5.94 -15.14
N MET A 258 -16.30 6.32 -14.00
CA MET A 258 -16.98 5.37 -13.11
C MET A 258 -18.30 4.85 -13.72
N ILE A 259 -19.04 5.70 -14.41
CA ILE A 259 -20.27 5.34 -15.12
C ILE A 259 -19.97 4.42 -16.31
N ALA A 260 -18.95 4.76 -17.13
CA ALA A 260 -18.52 3.93 -18.25
C ALA A 260 -18.14 2.52 -17.76
N GLY A 261 -17.29 2.44 -16.72
CA GLY A 261 -16.91 1.16 -16.15
C GLY A 261 -18.07 0.39 -15.51
N ALA A 262 -19.04 1.08 -14.88
CA ALA A 262 -20.25 0.46 -14.34
C ALA A 262 -21.17 -0.12 -15.43
N LYS A 263 -21.14 0.44 -16.63
CA LYS A 263 -21.84 -0.07 -17.82
C LYS A 263 -21.05 -1.15 -18.57
N GLY A 264 -19.82 -1.44 -18.17
CA GLY A 264 -18.92 -2.39 -18.86
C GLY A 264 -18.29 -1.80 -20.13
N GLU A 265 -18.30 -0.49 -20.27
CA GLU A 265 -17.62 0.23 -21.35
C GLU A 265 -16.12 0.43 -21.02
N SER A 266 -15.31 0.77 -22.03
CA SER A 266 -13.90 1.10 -21.81
C SER A 266 -13.75 2.33 -20.92
N ILE A 267 -12.85 2.22 -19.94
CA ILE A 267 -12.46 3.33 -19.06
C ILE A 267 -11.08 3.92 -19.42
N GLU A 268 -10.52 3.50 -20.56
CA GLU A 268 -9.27 4.04 -21.08
C GLU A 268 -9.45 5.47 -21.55
N GLU A 269 -8.48 6.30 -21.21
CA GLU A 269 -8.40 7.68 -21.67
C GLU A 269 -7.40 7.79 -22.83
N PRO A 270 -7.48 8.82 -23.68
CA PRO A 270 -6.58 8.97 -24.84
C PRO A 270 -5.10 8.92 -24.52
N ASP A 271 -4.71 9.38 -23.34
CA ASP A 271 -3.33 9.38 -22.85
C ASP A 271 -2.91 8.05 -22.17
N ASP A 272 -3.80 7.10 -21.98
CA ASP A 272 -3.46 5.81 -21.36
C ASP A 272 -2.60 4.94 -22.28
N ILE A 273 -2.81 5.02 -23.61
CA ILE A 273 -1.97 4.32 -24.59
C ILE A 273 -0.52 4.83 -24.56
N ASP A 274 -0.31 6.13 -24.41
CA ASP A 274 1.03 6.72 -24.31
C ASP A 274 1.74 6.24 -23.02
N LYS A 275 1.01 6.08 -21.93
CA LYS A 275 1.49 5.51 -20.69
C LYS A 275 1.87 4.03 -20.83
N GLU A 276 1.11 3.26 -21.62
CA GLU A 276 1.41 1.86 -21.92
C GLU A 276 2.64 1.73 -22.84
N ILE A 277 2.78 2.59 -23.83
CA ILE A 277 3.95 2.65 -24.70
C ILE A 277 5.20 2.98 -23.87
N ALA A 278 5.12 3.96 -22.96
CA ALA A 278 6.22 4.31 -22.07
C ALA A 278 6.61 3.13 -21.14
N LEU A 279 5.64 2.36 -20.66
CA LEU A 279 5.89 1.14 -19.90
C LEU A 279 6.55 0.06 -20.76
N LEU A 280 6.10 -0.12 -22.02
CA LEU A 280 6.71 -1.04 -22.96
C LEU A 280 8.16 -0.67 -23.29
N GLU A 281 8.43 0.61 -23.56
CA GLU A 281 9.80 1.13 -23.76
C GLU A 281 10.68 0.86 -22.56
N GLN A 282 10.18 1.07 -21.36
CA GLN A 282 10.91 0.77 -20.13
C GLN A 282 11.23 -0.71 -20.02
N ARG A 283 10.27 -1.60 -20.29
CA ARG A 283 10.48 -3.05 -20.29
C ARG A 283 11.52 -3.46 -21.34
N LEU A 284 11.52 -2.85 -22.52
CA LEU A 284 12.51 -3.10 -23.56
C LEU A 284 13.92 -2.61 -23.18
N ARG A 285 14.03 -1.47 -22.51
CA ARG A 285 15.31 -0.96 -21.99
C ARG A 285 15.87 -1.83 -20.85
N THR A 286 15.03 -2.47 -20.08
CA THR A 286 15.41 -3.33 -18.95
C THR A 286 15.65 -4.78 -19.33
N ASN A 287 15.22 -5.23 -20.51
CA ASN A 287 15.45 -6.60 -21.00
C ASN A 287 16.93 -6.99 -21.19
N GLY A 288 17.86 -6.03 -21.02
CA GLY A 288 19.31 -6.28 -20.93
C GLY A 288 19.86 -6.40 -19.51
N LYS A 289 19.07 -6.05 -18.48
CA LYS A 289 19.45 -6.20 -17.06
C LYS A 289 18.25 -6.77 -16.30
N ARG A 290 18.47 -7.89 -15.61
CA ARG A 290 17.44 -8.56 -14.80
C ARG A 290 16.81 -7.58 -13.81
N LEU A 291 15.48 -7.46 -13.86
CA LEU A 291 14.71 -6.66 -12.90
C LEU A 291 14.90 -7.27 -11.49
N GLU A 292 15.31 -6.46 -10.55
CA GLU A 292 15.26 -6.81 -9.13
C GLU A 292 13.85 -6.51 -8.61
N ILE A 293 13.11 -7.58 -8.31
CA ILE A 293 11.79 -7.46 -7.69
C ILE A 293 11.99 -7.27 -6.20
N THR A 294 11.49 -6.17 -5.66
CA THR A 294 11.56 -5.87 -4.23
C THR A 294 10.38 -6.49 -3.50
N ARG A 295 10.61 -7.05 -2.32
CA ARG A 295 9.59 -7.62 -1.44
C ARG A 295 8.50 -6.58 -1.11
N THR A 296 7.24 -6.95 -1.39
CA THR A 296 6.03 -6.24 -0.95
C THR A 296 5.07 -7.23 -0.31
N LYS A 297 4.04 -6.72 0.38
CA LYS A 297 3.00 -7.60 0.95
C LYS A 297 2.30 -8.42 -0.14
N GLU A 298 2.01 -7.82 -1.26
CA GLU A 298 1.34 -8.48 -2.39
C GLU A 298 2.18 -9.64 -2.94
N ILE A 299 3.49 -9.43 -3.12
CA ILE A 299 4.42 -10.48 -3.56
C ILE A 299 4.52 -11.62 -2.55
N LEU A 300 4.55 -11.30 -1.25
CA LEU A 300 4.54 -12.33 -0.22
C LEU A 300 3.23 -13.10 -0.17
N LEU A 301 2.09 -12.45 -0.41
CA LEU A 301 0.79 -13.11 -0.52
C LEU A 301 0.69 -13.97 -1.77
N GLU A 302 1.21 -13.53 -2.92
CA GLU A 302 1.31 -14.35 -4.14
C GLU A 302 2.20 -15.58 -3.91
N LEU A 303 3.36 -15.39 -3.29
CA LEU A 303 4.25 -16.50 -2.91
C LEU A 303 3.55 -17.48 -1.97
N TYR A 304 2.77 -16.96 -1.01
CA TYR A 304 2.00 -17.77 -0.08
C TYR A 304 0.92 -18.59 -0.80
N ASP A 305 0.11 -17.94 -1.62
CA ASP A 305 -1.00 -18.59 -2.31
C ASP A 305 -0.49 -19.65 -3.32
N ASP A 306 0.60 -19.40 -4.04
CA ASP A 306 1.11 -20.29 -5.06
C ASP A 306 2.10 -21.35 -4.54
N SER A 307 3.22 -20.92 -3.97
CA SER A 307 4.33 -21.85 -3.65
C SER A 307 4.22 -22.42 -2.25
N ILE A 308 3.94 -21.56 -1.25
CA ILE A 308 3.93 -21.98 0.16
C ILE A 308 2.74 -22.92 0.42
N THR A 309 1.55 -22.59 -0.06
CA THR A 309 0.34 -23.43 0.12
C THR A 309 0.49 -24.79 -0.55
N ARG A 310 1.06 -24.85 -1.77
CA ARG A 310 1.30 -26.13 -2.47
C ARG A 310 2.30 -27.01 -1.72
N LEU A 311 3.43 -26.43 -1.30
CA LEU A 311 4.42 -27.14 -0.51
C LEU A 311 3.86 -27.59 0.85
N TRP A 312 3.09 -26.76 1.53
CA TRP A 312 2.43 -27.10 2.79
C TRP A 312 1.53 -28.32 2.65
N ASN A 313 0.63 -28.32 1.67
CA ASN A 313 -0.27 -29.46 1.44
C ASN A 313 0.50 -30.77 1.19
N ARG A 314 1.59 -30.69 0.43
CA ARG A 314 2.45 -31.85 0.16
C ARG A 314 3.25 -32.29 1.38
N PHE A 315 3.71 -31.34 2.19
CA PHE A 315 4.38 -31.57 3.48
C PHE A 315 3.48 -32.30 4.47
N LEU A 316 2.24 -31.84 4.64
CA LEU A 316 1.25 -32.52 5.49
C LEU A 316 1.02 -33.97 5.07
N GLN A 317 0.89 -34.23 3.76
CA GLN A 317 0.74 -35.58 3.24
C GLN A 317 1.98 -36.44 3.51
N ALA A 318 3.18 -35.88 3.39
CA ALA A 318 4.42 -36.58 3.63
C ALA A 318 4.59 -36.96 5.11
N CYS A 319 4.41 -35.99 6.01
CA CYS A 319 4.52 -36.19 7.45
C CYS A 319 3.39 -37.07 8.00
N GLY A 320 2.16 -36.93 7.51
CA GLY A 320 1.00 -37.72 7.95
C GLY A 320 1.15 -39.24 7.74
N LYS A 321 2.06 -39.69 6.87
CA LYS A 321 2.36 -41.13 6.72
C LYS A 321 2.92 -41.75 8.01
N PHE A 322 3.50 -40.93 8.86
CA PHE A 322 4.11 -41.37 10.12
C PHE A 322 3.20 -41.29 11.35
N ASP A 323 2.01 -40.69 11.23
CA ASP A 323 1.04 -40.53 12.34
C ASP A 323 0.72 -41.83 13.05
N ARG A 324 0.71 -42.96 12.31
CA ARG A 324 0.45 -44.29 12.84
C ARG A 324 1.48 -44.77 13.87
N PHE A 325 2.68 -44.19 13.87
CA PHE A 325 3.77 -44.57 14.78
C PHE A 325 3.81 -43.75 16.06
N TYR A 326 3.03 -42.65 16.16
CA TYR A 326 3.05 -41.73 17.28
C TYR A 326 1.69 -41.61 17.96
N VAL A 327 1.69 -41.23 19.24
CA VAL A 327 0.47 -41.09 20.05
C VAL A 327 -0.32 -39.86 19.63
N SER A 328 0.38 -38.74 19.44
CA SER A 328 -0.24 -37.47 19.04
C SER A 328 0.67 -36.66 18.12
N LYS A 329 0.08 -35.64 17.55
CA LYS A 329 0.78 -34.71 16.64
C LYS A 329 0.29 -33.29 16.85
N SER A 330 1.09 -32.33 16.47
CA SER A 330 0.70 -30.92 16.37
C SER A 330 1.31 -30.28 15.14
N LEU A 331 0.56 -29.30 14.61
CA LEU A 331 1.02 -28.43 13.51
C LEU A 331 1.42 -27.09 14.13
N ILE A 332 2.63 -26.63 13.82
CA ILE A 332 3.16 -25.40 14.35
C ILE A 332 3.50 -24.52 13.16
N ILE A 333 3.00 -23.29 13.18
CA ILE A 333 3.30 -22.27 12.18
C ILE A 333 3.73 -20.98 12.89
N GLY A 334 4.53 -20.17 12.22
CA GLY A 334 4.98 -18.89 12.76
C GLY A 334 5.66 -18.03 11.71
N THR A 335 5.86 -16.78 12.06
CA THR A 335 6.69 -15.83 11.33
C THR A 335 7.67 -15.17 12.28
N ASP A 336 8.64 -14.43 11.76
CA ASP A 336 9.55 -13.61 12.58
C ASP A 336 8.85 -12.47 13.34
N LEU A 337 7.59 -12.16 12.97
CA LEU A 337 6.76 -11.12 13.61
C LEU A 337 5.74 -11.70 14.60
N PHE A 338 5.51 -13.01 14.56
CA PHE A 338 4.57 -13.72 15.43
C PHE A 338 5.22 -14.97 16.00
N GLU A 339 5.05 -15.17 17.30
CA GLU A 339 5.50 -16.40 17.95
C GLU A 339 4.87 -17.63 17.30
N GLU A 340 5.61 -18.74 17.30
CA GLU A 340 5.09 -20.03 16.82
C GLU A 340 3.86 -20.42 17.63
N TYR A 341 2.77 -20.78 16.95
CA TYR A 341 1.55 -21.26 17.58
C TYR A 341 1.05 -22.57 16.95
N GLU A 342 0.30 -23.32 17.74
CA GLU A 342 -0.29 -24.57 17.30
C GLU A 342 -1.51 -24.27 16.42
N ALA A 343 -1.39 -24.57 15.12
CA ALA A 343 -2.37 -24.21 14.13
C ALA A 343 -3.41 -25.32 13.91
N THR A 344 -4.66 -24.94 13.71
CA THR A 344 -5.72 -25.83 13.24
C THR A 344 -5.82 -25.84 11.72
N SER A 345 -5.42 -24.76 11.08
CA SER A 345 -5.44 -24.59 9.63
C SER A 345 -4.32 -23.63 9.19
N PHE A 346 -3.83 -23.83 7.97
CA PHE A 346 -2.79 -22.98 7.39
C PHE A 346 -3.30 -21.61 6.90
N ILE A 347 -4.60 -21.50 6.66
CA ILE A 347 -5.24 -20.27 6.16
C ILE A 347 -5.07 -19.11 7.15
N ASP A 348 -4.97 -19.40 8.43
CA ASP A 348 -4.84 -18.38 9.49
C ASP A 348 -3.54 -17.56 9.37
N LEU A 349 -2.46 -18.13 8.79
CA LEU A 349 -1.18 -17.43 8.64
C LEU A 349 -1.22 -16.31 7.60
N ARG A 350 -2.11 -16.38 6.61
CA ARG A 350 -2.21 -15.41 5.52
C ARG A 350 -2.48 -13.99 6.02
N GLU A 351 -3.28 -13.87 7.08
CA GLU A 351 -3.62 -12.57 7.68
C GLU A 351 -2.44 -11.95 8.45
N HIS A 352 -1.48 -12.76 8.87
CA HIS A 352 -0.29 -12.33 9.62
C HIS A 352 0.93 -12.03 8.74
N ILE A 353 0.80 -12.14 7.41
CA ILE A 353 1.87 -11.78 6.49
C ILE A 353 1.89 -10.26 6.28
N HIS A 354 3.02 -9.65 6.63
CA HIS A 354 3.32 -8.23 6.44
C HIS A 354 4.46 -8.04 5.43
N PHE A 355 4.65 -6.82 4.95
CA PHE A 355 5.72 -6.51 3.97
C PHE A 355 7.13 -6.74 4.52
N ASP A 356 7.29 -6.67 5.84
CA ASP A 356 8.55 -6.87 6.57
C ASP A 356 8.75 -8.31 7.07
N THR A 357 7.81 -9.24 6.82
CA THR A 357 7.99 -10.66 7.14
C THR A 357 9.20 -11.22 6.40
N THR A 358 10.23 -11.63 7.15
CA THR A 358 11.47 -12.19 6.60
C THR A 358 11.56 -13.70 6.72
N LEU A 359 10.73 -14.30 7.58
CA LEU A 359 10.71 -15.72 7.83
C LEU A 359 9.29 -16.23 8.01
N ILE A 360 9.00 -17.38 7.39
CA ILE A 360 7.79 -18.17 7.61
C ILE A 360 8.24 -19.58 7.94
N SER A 361 7.87 -20.09 9.13
CA SER A 361 8.17 -21.44 9.59
C SER A 361 6.92 -22.32 9.60
N MET A 362 7.11 -23.58 9.24
CA MET A 362 6.09 -24.62 9.24
C MET A 362 6.68 -25.89 9.82
N ALA A 363 6.09 -26.40 10.89
CA ALA A 363 6.54 -27.62 11.51
C ALA A 363 5.40 -28.63 11.75
N TYR A 364 5.74 -29.89 11.57
CA TYR A 364 4.90 -31.02 11.92
C TYR A 364 5.61 -31.78 13.06
N HIS A 365 5.01 -31.75 14.24
CA HIS A 365 5.58 -32.35 15.43
C HIS A 365 4.84 -33.63 15.79
N HIS A 366 5.51 -34.76 15.70
CA HIS A 366 5.05 -36.07 16.17
C HIS A 366 5.51 -36.27 17.61
N LYS A 367 4.55 -36.49 18.53
CA LYS A 367 4.81 -36.58 19.97
C LYS A 367 4.60 -38.01 20.44
N THR A 368 5.50 -38.51 21.25
CA THR A 368 5.50 -39.81 21.91
C THR A 368 5.37 -41.00 20.94
N PHE A 369 6.46 -41.70 20.69
CA PHE A 369 6.47 -42.90 19.85
C PHE A 369 5.68 -44.00 20.51
N LYS A 370 4.86 -44.78 19.74
CA LYS A 370 3.88 -45.74 20.27
C LYS A 370 4.48 -47.04 20.77
N GLN A 371 5.71 -47.39 20.40
CA GLN A 371 6.33 -48.67 20.78
C GLN A 371 7.36 -48.44 21.89
N PRO A 372 7.01 -48.71 23.18
CA PRO A 372 7.84 -48.39 24.32
C PRO A 372 9.19 -49.14 24.32
N ASP A 373 9.25 -50.29 23.65
CA ASP A 373 10.46 -51.14 23.57
C ASP A 373 11.68 -50.39 22.93
N TYR A 374 11.39 -49.33 22.14
CA TYR A 374 12.39 -48.52 21.48
C TYR A 374 12.64 -47.17 22.19
N GLY A 375 12.04 -46.96 23.40
CA GLY A 375 12.14 -45.73 24.17
C GLY A 375 11.17 -44.64 23.75
N GLU A 376 11.05 -43.61 24.61
CA GLU A 376 10.23 -42.44 24.30
C GLU A 376 11.05 -41.44 23.49
N PHE A 377 10.54 -41.07 22.32
CA PHE A 377 11.10 -40.00 21.49
C PHE A 377 10.04 -39.28 20.69
N GLU A 378 10.37 -38.10 20.25
CA GLU A 378 9.57 -37.21 19.41
C GLU A 378 10.33 -36.88 18.14
N TYR A 379 9.62 -36.44 17.11
CA TYR A 379 10.25 -35.99 15.86
C TYR A 379 9.54 -34.75 15.32
N ARG A 380 10.34 -33.71 14.99
CA ARG A 380 9.84 -32.47 14.41
C ARG A 380 10.42 -32.29 13.01
N SER A 381 9.54 -32.33 12.01
CA SER A 381 9.88 -31.93 10.64
C SER A 381 9.62 -30.43 10.47
N THR A 382 10.56 -29.68 9.93
CA THR A 382 10.42 -28.24 9.80
C THR A 382 10.87 -27.77 8.40
N ILE A 383 10.08 -26.88 7.81
CA ILE A 383 10.42 -26.14 6.59
C ILE A 383 10.43 -24.65 6.93
N ILE A 384 11.41 -23.93 6.43
CA ILE A 384 11.55 -22.49 6.63
C ILE A 384 11.60 -21.80 5.25
N PHE A 385 10.73 -20.82 5.07
CA PHE A 385 10.85 -19.84 3.99
C PHE A 385 11.53 -18.58 4.54
N ARG A 386 12.64 -18.19 3.92
CA ARG A 386 13.30 -16.90 4.20
C ARG A 386 13.14 -16.00 3.01
N THR A 387 12.66 -14.79 3.23
CA THR A 387 12.48 -13.78 2.19
C THR A 387 13.53 -12.69 2.34
N THR A 388 14.08 -12.25 1.22
CA THR A 388 15.05 -11.15 1.18
C THR A 388 14.43 -9.90 0.60
N LEU A 389 15.01 -8.73 0.84
CA LEU A 389 14.41 -7.47 0.36
C LEU A 389 14.34 -7.41 -1.17
N ASN A 390 15.39 -7.82 -1.87
CA ASN A 390 15.52 -7.60 -3.32
C ASN A 390 15.82 -8.85 -4.15
N ASN A 391 16.09 -10.00 -3.56
CA ASN A 391 16.63 -11.13 -4.30
C ASN A 391 15.69 -12.32 -4.44
N GLY A 392 14.56 -12.34 -3.75
CA GLY A 392 13.64 -13.46 -3.77
C GLY A 392 13.54 -14.18 -2.44
N TYR A 393 13.36 -15.50 -2.48
CA TYR A 393 13.15 -16.32 -1.30
C TYR A 393 14.00 -17.59 -1.32
N ILE A 394 14.20 -18.13 -0.14
CA ILE A 394 14.94 -19.36 0.08
C ILE A 394 14.02 -20.31 0.87
N VAL A 395 13.99 -21.57 0.45
CA VAL A 395 13.29 -22.65 1.16
C VAL A 395 14.34 -23.57 1.74
N ASP A 396 14.38 -23.64 3.07
CA ASP A 396 15.29 -24.51 3.81
C ASP A 396 14.52 -25.68 4.43
N ASN A 397 15.08 -26.86 4.32
CA ASN A 397 14.67 -28.04 5.05
C ASN A 397 15.68 -28.30 6.18
N LEU A 398 15.22 -28.21 7.43
CA LEU A 398 16.09 -28.41 8.59
C LEU A 398 16.52 -29.87 8.84
N ALA A 399 15.94 -30.82 8.11
CA ALA A 399 16.29 -32.25 8.26
C ALA A 399 17.50 -32.67 7.40
N ASP A 400 17.88 -31.87 6.41
CA ASP A 400 18.99 -32.10 5.51
C ASP A 400 19.47 -30.74 4.96
N ASP A 401 20.69 -30.64 4.45
CA ASP A 401 21.24 -29.38 3.89
C ASP A 401 20.58 -28.96 2.53
N LEU A 402 19.33 -29.37 2.28
CA LEU A 402 18.59 -29.02 1.08
C LEU A 402 18.08 -27.57 1.17
N THR A 403 18.65 -26.72 0.34
CA THR A 403 18.27 -25.33 0.19
C THR A 403 17.87 -25.05 -1.26
N ILE A 404 16.68 -24.47 -1.47
CA ILE A 404 16.22 -24.03 -2.78
C ILE A 404 16.09 -22.51 -2.77
N GLN A 405 16.80 -21.84 -3.68
CA GLN A 405 16.72 -20.40 -3.85
C GLN A 405 15.97 -20.04 -5.13
N LYS A 406 14.99 -19.10 -5.00
CA LYS A 406 14.16 -18.60 -6.08
C LYS A 406 14.13 -17.07 -6.06
N LYS A 407 13.86 -16.48 -7.22
CA LYS A 407 13.52 -15.06 -7.31
C LYS A 407 12.02 -14.85 -7.06
N TYR A 408 11.65 -13.66 -6.65
CA TYR A 408 10.24 -13.28 -6.66
C TYR A 408 9.66 -13.40 -8.07
N GLY A 409 8.43 -13.95 -8.18
CA GLY A 409 7.80 -14.30 -9.45
C GLY A 409 8.17 -15.69 -9.99
N GLU A 410 9.17 -16.38 -9.43
CA GLU A 410 9.46 -17.78 -9.74
C GLU A 410 8.79 -18.69 -8.71
N GLN A 411 7.93 -19.58 -9.18
CA GLN A 411 7.22 -20.55 -8.32
C GLN A 411 8.09 -21.78 -8.06
N LEU A 412 7.80 -22.50 -6.97
CA LEU A 412 8.32 -23.85 -6.77
C LEU A 412 7.70 -24.82 -7.80
N SER A 413 8.52 -25.53 -8.53
CA SER A 413 8.07 -26.60 -9.43
C SER A 413 7.57 -27.81 -8.65
N ASP A 414 6.72 -28.63 -9.27
CA ASP A 414 6.25 -29.88 -8.66
C ASP A 414 7.40 -30.82 -8.29
N ASN A 415 8.46 -30.86 -9.09
CA ASN A 415 9.65 -31.68 -8.82
C ASN A 415 10.41 -31.20 -7.58
N GLU A 416 10.53 -29.87 -7.37
CA GLU A 416 11.18 -29.31 -6.18
C GLU A 416 10.35 -29.59 -4.93
N ILE A 417 9.01 -29.43 -5.01
CA ILE A 417 8.08 -29.77 -3.93
C ILE A 417 8.18 -31.25 -3.55
N GLU A 418 8.20 -32.16 -4.54
CA GLU A 418 8.36 -33.59 -4.31
C GLU A 418 9.74 -33.93 -3.73
N THR A 419 10.79 -33.27 -4.16
CA THR A 419 12.14 -33.43 -3.62
C THR A 419 12.18 -33.08 -2.14
N ILE A 420 11.64 -31.92 -1.73
CA ILE A 420 11.57 -31.50 -0.32
C ILE A 420 10.77 -32.53 0.50
N ALA A 421 9.59 -32.92 0.03
CA ALA A 421 8.71 -33.87 0.74
C ALA A 421 9.34 -35.27 0.91
N ASN A 422 10.04 -35.76 -0.11
CA ASN A 422 10.73 -37.04 -0.07
C ASN A 422 11.97 -37.01 0.85
N THR A 423 12.72 -35.91 0.84
CA THR A 423 13.87 -35.73 1.74
C THR A 423 13.42 -35.75 3.20
N LEU A 424 12.36 -35.01 3.54
CA LEU A 424 11.76 -35.01 4.90
C LEU A 424 11.29 -36.40 5.31
N SER A 425 10.59 -37.10 4.41
CA SER A 425 10.09 -38.45 4.71
C SER A 425 11.25 -39.44 4.94
N ARG A 426 12.34 -39.32 4.17
CA ARG A 426 13.52 -40.15 4.30
C ARG A 426 14.22 -39.89 5.63
N ALA A 427 14.47 -38.62 5.95
CA ALA A 427 15.09 -38.21 7.21
C ALA A 427 14.31 -38.70 8.45
N HIS A 428 12.96 -38.63 8.40
CA HIS A 428 12.13 -39.14 9.49
C HIS A 428 12.20 -40.66 9.61
N LYS A 429 12.15 -41.37 8.50
CA LYS A 429 12.33 -42.83 8.47
C LYS A 429 13.70 -43.24 9.06
N ASP A 430 14.76 -42.60 8.60
CA ASP A 430 16.13 -42.92 9.03
C ASP A 430 16.32 -42.61 10.52
N PHE A 431 15.69 -41.57 11.04
CA PHE A 431 15.67 -41.27 12.48
C PHE A 431 15.00 -42.39 13.30
N ILE A 432 13.84 -42.89 12.86
CA ILE A 432 13.16 -44.01 13.54
C ILE A 432 14.04 -45.25 13.49
N GLU A 433 14.62 -45.60 12.33
CA GLU A 433 15.50 -46.77 12.20
C GLU A 433 16.75 -46.65 13.08
N GLN A 434 17.31 -45.45 13.25
CA GLN A 434 18.41 -45.23 14.14
C GLN A 434 18.03 -45.45 15.61
N LYS A 435 16.86 -44.95 16.04
CA LYS A 435 16.34 -45.18 17.41
C LYS A 435 16.10 -46.66 17.71
N MET A 436 15.59 -47.41 16.70
CA MET A 436 15.40 -48.85 16.84
C MET A 436 16.75 -49.56 17.03
N LYS A 437 17.77 -49.24 16.25
CA LYS A 437 19.10 -49.80 16.37
C LYS A 437 19.77 -49.46 17.69
N ASP A 438 19.60 -48.22 18.16
CA ASP A 438 20.15 -47.77 19.45
C ASP A 438 19.54 -48.58 20.62
N ALA A 439 18.24 -48.86 20.57
CA ALA A 439 17.56 -49.69 21.57
C ALA A 439 17.92 -51.16 21.49
N GLU A 440 18.15 -51.72 20.31
CA GLU A 440 18.60 -53.11 20.14
C GLU A 440 20.05 -53.33 20.63
N ASN A 441 20.87 -52.28 20.72
CA ASN A 441 22.26 -52.32 21.18
C ASN A 441 22.41 -51.91 22.65
N SER A 442 21.33 -51.55 23.34
CA SER A 442 21.29 -51.17 24.76
C SER A 442 20.77 -52.30 25.62
#